data_1f1752bae6acf2383a7bcd59b9ee392a
#
_entry.id   1f1752bae6acf2383a7bcd59b9ee392a
#
_cell.length_a   1.000
_cell.length_b   1.000
_cell.length_c   1.000
_cell.angle_alpha   90.00
_cell.angle_beta   90.00
_cell.angle_gamma   90.00
#
_symmetry.space_group_name_H-M   'P 1'
#
loop_
_entity.id
_entity.type
_entity.pdbx_description
1 polymer ?
#
loop_
_entity_poly.entity_id
_entity_poly.type
_entity_poly.pdbx_seq_one_letter_code
_entity_poly.pdbx_strand_id
1 'polypeptide(L)'
;MFDETNKYKNSGNFFFEKGDQLSEVSKKVPEEPGVYYILKLAKGKVELVYIGKSGTLQQNGTFKNELLKKRLNNKQDGVTRQAYFEAKIKEESIDALDIYWFVTHDKTHKDLPGYVEGVLLQQFYNFNGCLPSWNKAF
;
A
#
# COMPACT_ATOMS: atom_id res chain seq x y z
N MET A 1 12.53 1.52 4.97
CA MET A 1 12.63 0.19 4.33
C MET A 1 13.13 0.28 2.89
N PHE A 2 12.52 1.11 2.06
CA PHE A 2 12.98 1.33 0.68
C PHE A 2 13.57 2.72 0.56
N ASP A 3 14.82 2.82 0.12
CA ASP A 3 15.49 4.12 -0.04
C ASP A 3 14.80 4.98 -1.09
N GLU A 4 14.22 4.36 -2.12
CA GLU A 4 13.55 5.06 -3.22
C GLU A 4 12.35 5.87 -2.75
N THR A 5 11.72 5.53 -1.64
CA THR A 5 10.55 6.27 -1.14
C THR A 5 10.94 7.46 -0.27
N ASN A 6 12.19 7.57 0.14
CA ASN A 6 12.63 8.62 1.06
C ASN A 6 12.48 10.05 0.51
N LYS A 7 12.49 10.19 -0.81
CA LYS A 7 12.34 11.51 -1.44
C LYS A 7 10.92 12.05 -1.39
N TYR A 8 9.92 11.19 -1.22
CA TYR A 8 8.51 11.61 -1.22
C TYR A 8 8.13 12.12 0.16
N LYS A 9 8.05 13.44 0.28
CA LYS A 9 7.77 14.08 1.58
C LYS A 9 6.29 14.09 1.94
N ASN A 10 5.40 13.98 0.93
CA ASN A 10 3.97 13.79 1.18
C ASN A 10 3.73 12.30 1.40
N SER A 11 3.93 11.87 2.63
CA SER A 11 3.91 10.46 3.00
C SER A 11 3.53 10.30 4.46
N GLY A 12 3.20 9.10 4.85
CA GLY A 12 2.88 8.78 6.23
C GLY A 12 2.60 7.30 6.41
N ASN A 13 2.11 6.97 7.58
CA ASN A 13 1.68 5.61 7.87
C ASN A 13 0.52 5.63 8.87
N PHE A 14 -0.20 4.53 8.93
CA PHE A 14 -1.23 4.33 9.94
C PHE A 14 -1.28 2.85 10.31
N PHE A 15 -1.76 2.58 11.53
CA PHE A 15 -1.93 1.20 12.00
C PHE A 15 -3.37 0.77 11.86
N PHE A 16 -3.57 -0.51 11.61
CA PHE A 16 -4.89 -1.14 11.62
C PHE A 16 -4.83 -2.37 12.51
N GLU A 17 -5.68 -2.38 13.54
CA GLU A 17 -5.76 -3.46 14.51
C GLU A 17 -7.17 -4.04 14.54
N LYS A 18 -7.32 -5.20 15.19
CA LYS A 18 -8.62 -5.81 15.38
C LYS A 18 -9.59 -4.82 16.03
N GLY A 19 -10.75 -4.65 15.42
CA GLY A 19 -11.76 -3.74 15.93
C GLY A 19 -11.72 -2.34 15.34
N ASP A 20 -10.65 -2.00 14.62
CA ASP A 20 -10.54 -0.68 13.99
C ASP A 20 -11.45 -0.57 12.77
N GLN A 21 -11.88 0.66 12.48
CA GLN A 21 -12.54 1.01 11.22
C GLN A 21 -11.49 1.58 10.27
N LEU A 22 -11.29 0.91 9.13
CA LEU A 22 -10.26 1.31 8.16
C LEU A 22 -10.47 2.74 7.67
N SER A 23 -11.72 3.14 7.44
CA SER A 23 -12.04 4.51 7.00
C SER A 23 -11.61 5.56 8.02
N GLU A 24 -11.61 5.24 9.30
CA GLU A 24 -11.18 6.15 10.36
C GLU A 24 -9.67 6.23 10.49
N VAL A 25 -9.00 5.07 10.54
CA VAL A 25 -7.54 5.04 10.73
C VAL A 25 -6.79 5.54 9.50
N SER A 26 -7.42 5.51 8.32
CA SER A 26 -6.82 5.98 7.06
C SER A 26 -7.24 7.39 6.66
N LYS A 27 -7.92 8.13 7.52
CA LYS A 27 -8.53 9.42 7.15
C LYS A 27 -7.53 10.50 6.72
N LYS A 28 -6.28 10.40 7.14
CA LYS A 28 -5.23 11.37 6.76
C LYS A 28 -4.57 11.06 5.43
N VAL A 29 -4.86 9.91 4.84
CA VAL A 29 -4.29 9.55 3.54
C VAL A 29 -4.91 10.45 2.46
N PRO A 30 -4.09 11.14 1.65
CA PRO A 30 -4.64 12.02 0.62
C PRO A 30 -5.16 11.24 -0.58
N GLU A 31 -6.09 11.84 -1.33
CA GLU A 31 -6.60 11.27 -2.57
C GLU A 31 -5.71 11.72 -3.72
N GLU A 32 -4.50 11.16 -3.77
CA GLU A 32 -3.49 11.49 -4.77
C GLU A 32 -2.81 10.22 -5.28
N PRO A 33 -2.19 10.26 -6.48
CA PRO A 33 -1.52 9.09 -7.03
C PRO A 33 -0.28 8.71 -6.23
N GLY A 34 -0.11 7.42 -5.98
CA GLY A 34 1.05 6.99 -5.23
C GLY A 34 1.15 5.50 -5.04
N VAL A 35 2.02 5.12 -4.14
CA VAL A 35 2.25 3.73 -3.77
C VAL A 35 2.07 3.56 -2.27
N TYR A 36 1.86 2.33 -1.86
CA TYR A 36 1.78 1.98 -0.45
C TYR A 36 2.31 0.57 -0.24
N TYR A 37 2.73 0.28 0.98
CA TYR A 37 3.07 -1.09 1.35
C TYR A 37 2.58 -1.38 2.75
N ILE A 38 2.39 -2.66 3.03
CA ILE A 38 1.80 -3.13 4.28
C ILE A 38 2.82 -4.00 5.01
N LEU A 39 3.09 -3.63 6.26
CA LEU A 39 3.89 -4.43 7.18
C LEU A 39 2.96 -5.17 8.13
N LYS A 40 3.21 -6.45 8.30
CA LYS A 40 2.54 -7.30 9.26
C LYS A 40 3.36 -7.39 10.52
N LEU A 41 2.76 -7.03 11.66
CA LEU A 41 3.38 -7.14 12.97
C LEU A 41 2.77 -8.34 13.68
N ALA A 42 3.54 -9.38 13.87
CA ALA A 42 3.05 -10.62 14.50
C ALA A 42 4.21 -11.36 15.19
N LYS A 43 3.95 -11.84 16.38
CA LYS A 43 4.90 -12.67 17.14
C LYS A 43 6.28 -12.04 17.28
N GLY A 44 6.30 -10.71 17.49
CA GLY A 44 7.54 -9.96 17.63
C GLY A 44 8.33 -9.75 16.35
N LYS A 45 7.75 -10.06 15.18
CA LYS A 45 8.40 -9.91 13.87
C LYS A 45 7.66 -8.92 13.01
N VAL A 46 8.40 -8.28 12.10
CA VAL A 46 7.86 -7.36 11.09
C VAL A 46 8.11 -7.98 9.72
N GLU A 47 7.05 -8.13 8.95
CA GLU A 47 7.14 -8.72 7.61
C GLU A 47 6.39 -7.86 6.61
N LEU A 48 7.03 -7.52 5.49
CA LEU A 48 6.36 -6.82 4.40
C LEU A 48 5.53 -7.85 3.63
N VAL A 49 4.21 -7.63 3.59
CA VAL A 49 3.27 -8.60 3.01
C VAL A 49 2.60 -8.13 1.73
N TYR A 50 2.63 -6.83 1.42
CA TYR A 50 1.96 -6.31 0.23
C TYR A 50 2.58 -4.99 -0.23
N ILE A 51 2.71 -4.83 -1.55
CA ILE A 51 3.07 -3.57 -2.20
C ILE A 51 2.00 -3.29 -3.25
N GLY A 52 1.45 -2.08 -3.24
CA GLY A 52 0.40 -1.69 -4.18
C GLY A 52 0.56 -0.27 -4.70
N LYS A 53 -0.25 0.06 -5.69
CA LYS A 53 -0.28 1.39 -6.28
C LYS A 53 -1.69 1.91 -6.39
N SER A 54 -1.82 3.20 -6.61
CA SER A 54 -3.09 3.87 -6.86
C SER A 54 -2.97 4.79 -8.06
N GLY A 55 -4.05 4.87 -8.84
CA GLY A 55 -4.13 5.74 -10.01
C GLY A 55 -3.57 5.08 -11.27
N THR A 56 -4.29 5.26 -12.36
CA THR A 56 -3.87 4.81 -13.69
C THR A 56 -3.78 6.04 -14.59
N LEU A 57 -2.60 6.27 -15.16
CA LEU A 57 -2.39 7.41 -16.06
C LEU A 57 -3.02 7.11 -17.41
N GLN A 58 -3.84 8.04 -17.89
CA GLN A 58 -4.46 7.95 -19.19
C GLN A 58 -3.57 8.63 -20.26
N GLN A 59 -3.87 8.35 -21.51
CA GLN A 59 -3.12 8.90 -22.64
C GLN A 59 -3.07 10.43 -22.62
N ASN A 60 -4.10 11.08 -22.14
CA ASN A 60 -4.17 12.56 -22.08
C ASN A 60 -3.48 13.18 -20.86
N GLY A 61 -2.80 12.35 -20.04
CA GLY A 61 -2.07 12.83 -18.88
C GLY A 61 -2.87 12.95 -17.59
N THR A 62 -4.14 12.56 -17.59
CA THR A 62 -4.96 12.56 -16.38
C THR A 62 -4.99 11.17 -15.75
N PHE A 63 -5.18 11.13 -14.42
CA PHE A 63 -5.33 9.88 -13.70
C PHE A 63 -6.78 9.46 -13.63
N LYS A 64 -7.04 8.16 -13.82
CA LYS A 64 -8.34 7.55 -13.58
C LYS A 64 -8.20 6.46 -12.51
N ASN A 65 -9.34 5.89 -12.13
CA ASN A 65 -9.43 4.91 -11.07
C ASN A 65 -9.13 5.53 -9.70
N GLU A 66 -9.13 4.71 -8.69
CA GLU A 66 -9.03 5.18 -7.33
C GLU A 66 -7.61 5.60 -6.99
N LEU A 67 -7.48 6.75 -6.35
CA LEU A 67 -6.22 7.25 -5.83
C LEU A 67 -6.00 6.68 -4.41
N LEU A 68 -4.94 7.11 -3.72
CA LEU A 68 -4.48 6.43 -2.49
C LEU A 68 -5.59 6.16 -1.47
N LYS A 69 -6.31 7.20 -1.05
CA LYS A 69 -7.30 7.02 0.02
C LYS A 69 -8.40 6.02 -0.35
N LYS A 70 -8.97 6.16 -1.55
CA LYS A 70 -10.01 5.26 -2.01
C LYS A 70 -9.47 3.85 -2.26
N ARG A 71 -8.28 3.75 -2.85
CA ARG A 71 -7.67 2.45 -3.13
C ARG A 71 -7.44 1.66 -1.85
N LEU A 72 -6.97 2.33 -0.78
CA LEU A 72 -6.74 1.69 0.50
C LEU A 72 -8.04 1.24 1.19
N ASN A 73 -9.18 1.81 0.81
CA ASN A 73 -10.49 1.49 1.41
C ASN A 73 -11.39 0.64 0.51
N ASN A 74 -10.98 0.34 -0.73
CA ASN A 74 -11.82 -0.37 -1.68
C ASN A 74 -11.74 -1.89 -1.51
N LYS A 75 -11.97 -2.62 -2.58
CA LYS A 75 -12.01 -4.10 -2.56
C LYS A 75 -10.65 -4.70 -2.85
N GLN A 76 -10.39 -5.85 -2.26
CA GLN A 76 -9.26 -6.71 -2.59
C GLN A 76 -9.78 -8.15 -2.62
N ASP A 77 -9.46 -8.87 -3.71
CA ASP A 77 -9.90 -10.26 -3.89
C ASP A 77 -11.42 -10.43 -3.73
N GLY A 78 -12.20 -9.44 -4.21
CA GLY A 78 -13.65 -9.51 -4.22
C GLY A 78 -14.34 -9.10 -2.93
N VAL A 79 -13.59 -8.79 -1.86
CA VAL A 79 -14.15 -8.32 -0.59
C VAL A 79 -13.63 -6.92 -0.26
N THR A 80 -14.31 -6.20 0.64
CA THR A 80 -13.83 -4.89 1.06
C THR A 80 -12.47 -5.01 1.75
N ARG A 81 -11.65 -3.95 1.69
CA ARG A 81 -10.36 -3.95 2.39
C ARG A 81 -10.55 -4.12 3.89
N GLN A 82 -11.60 -3.55 4.46
CA GLN A 82 -11.94 -3.75 5.87
C GLN A 82 -12.06 -5.25 6.18
N ALA A 83 -12.89 -5.96 5.41
CA ALA A 83 -13.11 -7.40 5.61
C ALA A 83 -11.85 -8.21 5.29
N TYR A 84 -11.10 -7.81 4.27
CA TYR A 84 -9.87 -8.49 3.88
C TYR A 84 -8.84 -8.42 5.02
N PHE A 85 -8.62 -7.22 5.58
CA PHE A 85 -7.67 -7.04 6.68
C PHE A 85 -8.12 -7.77 7.94
N GLU A 86 -9.42 -7.73 8.25
CA GLU A 86 -9.96 -8.47 9.40
C GLU A 86 -9.73 -9.97 9.27
N ALA A 87 -9.96 -10.52 8.07
CA ALA A 87 -9.72 -11.93 7.79
C ALA A 87 -8.24 -12.29 7.94
N LYS A 88 -7.34 -11.46 7.40
CA LYS A 88 -5.90 -11.70 7.51
C LYS A 88 -5.41 -11.64 8.94
N ILE A 89 -5.90 -10.67 9.72
CA ILE A 89 -5.56 -10.55 11.13
C ILE A 89 -5.92 -11.84 11.88
N LYS A 90 -7.10 -12.37 11.61
CA LYS A 90 -7.54 -13.61 12.24
C LYS A 90 -6.78 -14.83 11.74
N GLU A 91 -6.65 -15.00 10.42
CA GLU A 91 -6.00 -16.16 9.81
C GLU A 91 -4.53 -16.29 10.17
N GLU A 92 -3.82 -15.17 10.23
CA GLU A 92 -2.38 -15.15 10.41
C GLU A 92 -1.96 -14.70 11.81
N SER A 93 -2.91 -14.57 12.74
CA SER A 93 -2.66 -14.15 14.12
C SER A 93 -1.84 -12.86 14.20
N ILE A 94 -2.30 -11.84 13.49
CA ILE A 94 -1.59 -10.57 13.36
C ILE A 94 -1.94 -9.65 14.53
N ASP A 95 -0.94 -9.01 15.13
CA ASP A 95 -1.15 -8.02 16.19
C ASP A 95 -1.60 -6.69 15.61
N ALA A 96 -0.94 -6.24 14.54
CA ALA A 96 -1.30 -5.00 13.86
C ALA A 96 -0.74 -5.01 12.43
N LEU A 97 -1.40 -4.25 11.55
CA LEU A 97 -0.87 -3.91 10.24
C LEU A 97 -0.36 -2.48 10.31
N ASP A 98 0.78 -2.21 9.70
CA ASP A 98 1.34 -0.88 9.57
C ASP A 98 1.39 -0.57 8.08
N ILE A 99 0.56 0.37 7.64
CA ILE A 99 0.40 0.70 6.22
C ILE A 99 1.10 2.02 5.94
N TYR A 100 2.16 1.97 5.10
CA TYR A 100 2.91 3.13 4.67
C TYR A 100 2.42 3.58 3.30
N TRP A 101 2.24 4.89 3.12
CA TRP A 101 1.78 5.45 1.85
C TRP A 101 2.68 6.63 1.43
N PHE A 102 2.85 6.77 0.12
CA PHE A 102 3.73 7.79 -0.47
C PHE A 102 3.05 8.36 -1.70
N VAL A 103 2.88 9.68 -1.74
CA VAL A 103 2.43 10.37 -2.95
C VAL A 103 3.62 10.49 -3.88
N THR A 104 3.55 9.86 -5.05
CA THR A 104 4.65 9.85 -6.00
C THR A 104 4.46 10.84 -7.15
N HIS A 105 3.23 11.32 -7.33
CA HIS A 105 2.92 12.26 -8.41
C HIS A 105 2.15 13.46 -7.83
N ASP A 106 2.82 14.59 -7.75
CA ASP A 106 2.27 15.84 -7.24
C ASP A 106 2.98 17.01 -7.93
N LYS A 107 2.98 18.19 -7.32
CA LYS A 107 3.65 19.37 -7.90
C LYS A 107 5.17 19.22 -7.91
N THR A 108 5.73 18.47 -6.98
CA THR A 108 7.19 18.31 -6.83
C THR A 108 7.72 17.13 -7.62
N HIS A 109 7.01 16.00 -7.58
CA HIS A 109 7.43 14.75 -8.22
C HIS A 109 6.43 14.35 -9.30
N LYS A 110 6.94 13.77 -10.38
CA LYS A 110 6.12 13.29 -11.50
C LYS A 110 6.34 11.81 -11.74
N ASP A 111 6.67 11.05 -10.70
CA ASP A 111 6.93 9.62 -10.84
C ASP A 111 5.60 8.86 -10.92
N LEU A 112 5.45 8.04 -11.94
CA LEU A 112 4.23 7.27 -12.13
C LEU A 112 4.12 6.18 -11.06
N PRO A 113 2.97 6.02 -10.42
CA PRO A 113 2.81 4.99 -9.39
C PRO A 113 3.19 3.59 -9.85
N GLY A 114 2.85 3.23 -11.10
CA GLY A 114 3.22 1.92 -11.65
C GLY A 114 4.72 1.72 -11.78
N TYR A 115 5.47 2.78 -12.11
CA TYR A 115 6.92 2.71 -12.16
C TYR A 115 7.50 2.48 -10.77
N VAL A 116 7.04 3.27 -9.79
CA VAL A 116 7.55 3.16 -8.42
C VAL A 116 7.19 1.81 -7.81
N GLU A 117 5.96 1.36 -8.01
CA GLU A 117 5.52 0.03 -7.55
C GLU A 117 6.42 -1.06 -8.15
N GLY A 118 6.71 -0.97 -9.46
CA GLY A 118 7.57 -1.93 -10.13
C GLY A 118 8.98 -1.95 -9.55
N VAL A 119 9.54 -0.78 -9.24
CA VAL A 119 10.86 -0.69 -8.61
C VAL A 119 10.86 -1.36 -7.24
N LEU A 120 9.85 -1.10 -6.40
CA LEU A 120 9.76 -1.70 -5.08
C LEU A 120 9.58 -3.22 -5.15
N LEU A 121 8.71 -3.69 -6.04
CA LEU A 121 8.49 -5.12 -6.23
C LEU A 121 9.76 -5.81 -6.77
N GLN A 122 10.47 -5.15 -7.71
CA GLN A 122 11.72 -5.69 -8.24
C GLN A 122 12.77 -5.84 -7.13
N GLN A 123 12.89 -4.85 -6.26
CA GLN A 123 13.83 -4.91 -5.14
C GLN A 123 13.46 -6.03 -4.16
N PHE A 124 12.19 -6.15 -3.85
CA PHE A 124 11.72 -7.23 -2.98
C PHE A 124 12.03 -8.60 -3.60
N TYR A 125 11.76 -8.74 -4.89
CA TYR A 125 12.02 -9.98 -5.61
C TYR A 125 13.52 -10.31 -5.65
N ASN A 126 14.37 -9.31 -5.91
CA ASN A 126 15.82 -9.52 -5.95
C ASN A 126 16.35 -10.04 -4.62
N PHE A 127 15.78 -9.58 -3.51
CA PHE A 127 16.22 -9.95 -2.19
C PHE A 127 15.62 -11.28 -1.71
N ASN A 128 14.36 -11.55 -2.06
CA ASN A 128 13.59 -12.67 -1.51
C ASN A 128 13.33 -13.80 -2.49
N GLY A 129 13.50 -13.58 -3.78
CA GLY A 129 13.21 -14.58 -4.80
C GLY A 129 11.71 -14.82 -5.04
N CYS A 130 10.85 -13.98 -4.51
CA CYS A 130 9.40 -14.09 -4.64
C CYS A 130 8.76 -12.73 -4.40
N LEU A 131 7.45 -12.62 -4.63
CA LEU A 131 6.68 -11.42 -4.29
C LEU A 131 6.27 -11.46 -2.81
N PRO A 132 5.89 -10.30 -2.22
CA PRO A 132 5.28 -10.30 -0.90
C PRO A 132 4.09 -11.26 -0.84
N SER A 133 3.85 -11.85 0.32
CA SER A 133 2.93 -12.99 0.44
C SER A 133 1.47 -12.70 0.03
N TRP A 134 1.04 -11.45 0.10
CA TRP A 134 -0.32 -11.07 -0.30
C TRP A 134 -0.39 -10.56 -1.75
N ASN A 135 0.74 -10.38 -2.41
CA ASN A 135 0.75 -10.07 -3.84
C ASN A 135 0.65 -11.38 -4.62
N LYS A 136 -0.42 -11.54 -5.41
CA LYS A 136 -0.62 -12.78 -6.18
C LYS A 136 0.15 -12.80 -7.48
N ALA A 137 0.31 -11.63 -8.10
CA ALA A 137 1.00 -11.49 -9.38
C ALA A 137 1.43 -10.06 -9.58
N PHE A 138 2.29 -9.89 -10.56
CA PHE A 138 2.74 -8.56 -10.97
C PHE A 138 2.85 -8.50 -12.49
#